data_47309ddeb9cb4838c5c9b29e03f138d0
#
_entry.id   47309ddeb9cb4838c5c9b29e03f138d0
#
_cell.length_a   1.000
_cell.length_b   1.000
_cell.length_c   1.000
_cell.angle_alpha   90.00
_cell.angle_beta   90.00
_cell.angle_gamma   90.00
#
_symmetry.space_group_name_H-M   'P 1'
#
loop_
_entity.id
_entity.type
_entity.pdbx_description
1 polymer ?
#
loop_
_entity_poly.entity_id
_entity_poly.type
_entity_poly.pdbx_seq_one_letter_code
_entity_poly.pdbx_strand_id
1 'polypeptide(L)'
;MLARRGVHPARKRVARLMRSEGLTGLVKRRRGRTTVRVPGLATSPDLVRREWNPTERNRLWVADITYCRTWEGWLYLAAVLDCHSRRVVGWSIRQGLEAELVTEAIEMAVARRRPAEGLVHHSDRGSQYVSLAFGERCREAGIDLSMTEGGSPLDNAVAESFFATLKRELVNRCSWATRADLRVAVFEWIEVFYNRQRIHTTLGGYAPEEFENLSLNQAREAA
;
A
#
# COMPACT_ATOMS: atom_id res chain seq x y z
N MET A 1 5.41 12.23 16.63
CA MET A 1 4.43 12.49 17.69
C MET A 1 4.98 13.37 18.83
N LEU A 2 6.09 13.02 19.47
CA LEU A 2 6.66 13.85 20.55
C LEU A 2 7.04 15.27 20.10
N ALA A 3 7.67 15.41 18.93
CA ALA A 3 8.05 16.71 18.38
C ALA A 3 6.84 17.65 18.18
N ARG A 4 5.68 17.14 17.78
CA ARG A 4 4.43 17.92 17.66
C ARG A 4 3.90 18.43 19.00
N ARG A 5 4.31 17.82 20.11
CA ARG A 5 3.99 18.23 21.48
C ARG A 5 5.10 19.07 22.10
N GLY A 6 6.04 19.57 21.30
CA GLY A 6 7.18 20.35 21.77
C GLY A 6 8.24 19.53 22.54
N VAL A 7 8.17 18.21 22.51
CA VAL A 7 9.09 17.33 23.23
C VAL A 7 10.15 16.79 22.28
N HIS A 8 11.39 17.22 22.45
CA HIS A 8 12.54 16.84 21.62
C HIS A 8 13.58 16.03 22.45
N PRO A 9 13.33 14.75 22.73
CA PRO A 9 14.22 13.96 23.55
C PRO A 9 15.49 13.59 22.79
N ALA A 10 16.64 13.62 23.49
CA ALA A 10 17.89 13.15 22.90
C ALA A 10 17.83 11.66 22.54
N ARG A 11 18.43 11.29 21.40
CA ARG A 11 18.43 9.91 20.86
C ARG A 11 18.88 8.86 21.90
N LYS A 12 19.91 9.18 22.69
CA LYS A 12 20.41 8.29 23.76
C LYS A 12 19.35 8.03 24.84
N ARG A 13 18.54 9.06 25.20
CA ARG A 13 17.46 8.93 26.19
C ARG A 13 16.35 8.02 25.66
N VAL A 14 15.94 8.21 24.40
CA VAL A 14 14.93 7.35 23.77
C VAL A 14 15.41 5.90 23.72
N ALA A 15 16.66 5.65 23.29
CA ALA A 15 17.21 4.30 23.21
C ALA A 15 17.29 3.62 24.60
N ARG A 16 17.61 4.37 25.66
CA ARG A 16 17.63 3.85 27.02
C ARG A 16 16.23 3.46 27.49
N LEU A 17 15.24 4.32 27.28
CA LEU A 17 13.85 4.05 27.65
C LEU A 17 13.26 2.86 26.87
N MET A 18 13.53 2.78 25.55
CA MET A 18 13.12 1.61 24.77
C MET A 18 13.70 0.32 25.33
N ARG A 19 14.97 0.34 25.74
CA ARG A 19 15.63 -0.83 26.33
C ARG A 19 15.04 -1.22 27.69
N SER A 20 14.72 -0.24 28.57
CA SER A 20 14.08 -0.52 29.87
C SER A 20 12.68 -1.10 29.73
N GLU A 21 11.98 -0.76 28.65
CA GLU A 21 10.64 -1.28 28.31
C GLU A 21 10.67 -2.53 27.42
N GLY A 22 11.85 -3.11 27.18
CA GLY A 22 11.98 -4.29 26.30
C GLY A 22 11.67 -4.03 24.83
N LEU A 23 11.62 -2.77 24.41
CA LEU A 23 11.28 -2.38 23.03
C LEU A 23 12.53 -2.41 22.15
N THR A 24 12.44 -3.13 21.03
CA THR A 24 13.51 -3.19 20.03
C THR A 24 13.01 -2.67 18.67
N GLY A 25 13.88 -1.91 17.99
CA GLY A 25 13.61 -1.46 16.63
C GLY A 25 13.64 -2.61 15.63
N LEU A 26 12.73 -2.58 14.65
CA LEU A 26 12.68 -3.56 13.57
C LEU A 26 13.63 -3.16 12.45
N VAL A 27 14.55 -4.06 12.07
CA VAL A 27 15.53 -3.83 11.01
C VAL A 27 15.05 -4.44 9.70
N LYS A 28 15.15 -3.68 8.60
CA LYS A 28 14.82 -4.17 7.24
C LYS A 28 15.89 -5.17 6.78
N ARG A 29 15.51 -6.44 6.53
CA ARG A 29 16.38 -7.44 5.87
C ARG A 29 16.23 -7.34 4.35
N ARG A 30 17.33 -7.41 3.60
CA ARG A 30 17.32 -7.52 2.14
C ARG A 30 16.76 -8.88 1.73
N ARG A 31 15.82 -8.92 0.78
CA ARG A 31 15.31 -10.15 0.15
C ARG A 31 15.55 -10.12 -1.35
N GLY A 32 15.69 -11.31 -1.96
CA GLY A 32 15.85 -11.48 -3.40
C GLY A 32 14.54 -11.24 -4.19
N ARG A 33 14.69 -11.14 -5.49
CA ARG A 33 13.63 -10.90 -6.48
C ARG A 33 12.74 -12.13 -6.67
N THR A 34 11.42 -11.96 -6.79
CA THR A 34 10.43 -13.05 -6.92
C THR A 34 9.51 -12.93 -8.15
N THR A 35 9.63 -11.87 -8.97
CA THR A 35 8.73 -11.65 -10.12
C THR A 35 9.30 -12.31 -11.39
N VAL A 36 8.49 -13.14 -12.05
CA VAL A 36 8.78 -13.75 -13.37
C VAL A 36 7.89 -13.07 -14.42
N ARG A 37 8.51 -12.54 -15.49
CA ARG A 37 7.77 -11.94 -16.62
C ARG A 37 7.08 -13.02 -17.45
N VAL A 38 5.83 -12.77 -17.84
CA VAL A 38 5.12 -13.56 -18.85
C VAL A 38 5.16 -12.78 -20.18
N PRO A 39 5.85 -13.30 -21.23
CA PRO A 39 5.90 -12.65 -22.54
C PRO A 39 4.55 -12.68 -23.25
N GLY A 40 4.24 -11.63 -24.03
CA GLY A 40 3.12 -11.64 -25.00
C GLY A 40 1.78 -11.09 -24.51
N LEU A 41 1.68 -10.54 -23.30
CA LEU A 41 0.47 -9.89 -22.82
C LEU A 41 0.42 -8.41 -23.25
N ALA A 42 -0.79 -7.92 -23.60
CA ALA A 42 -1.02 -6.50 -23.87
C ALA A 42 -0.72 -5.69 -22.60
N THR A 43 0.19 -4.72 -22.72
CA THR A 43 0.63 -3.90 -21.57
C THR A 43 0.34 -2.43 -21.82
N SER A 44 -0.07 -1.73 -20.79
CA SER A 44 -0.18 -0.27 -20.81
C SER A 44 1.21 0.39 -20.72
N PRO A 45 1.39 1.59 -21.29
CA PRO A 45 2.65 2.33 -21.17
C PRO A 45 2.92 2.74 -19.71
N ASP A 46 4.18 3.03 -19.38
CA ASP A 46 4.51 3.65 -18.11
C ASP A 46 4.21 5.16 -18.15
N LEU A 47 3.10 5.55 -17.52
CA LEU A 47 2.68 6.95 -17.40
C LEU A 47 3.32 7.65 -16.19
N VAL A 48 3.88 6.88 -15.24
CA VAL A 48 4.36 7.41 -13.95
C VAL A 48 5.81 7.85 -13.99
N ARG A 49 6.66 7.15 -14.77
CA ARG A 49 8.08 7.48 -14.94
C ARG A 49 8.84 7.71 -13.62
N ARG A 50 8.44 6.95 -12.57
CA ARG A 50 8.99 7.06 -11.21
C ARG A 50 8.67 8.35 -10.45
N GLU A 51 7.68 9.11 -10.89
CA GLU A 51 7.17 10.29 -10.17
C GLU A 51 6.10 9.89 -9.14
N TRP A 52 6.55 9.49 -7.94
CA TRP A 52 5.69 8.89 -6.89
C TRP A 52 5.04 9.89 -5.93
N ASN A 53 5.14 11.19 -6.19
CA ASN A 53 4.67 12.22 -5.26
C ASN A 53 3.69 13.18 -5.94
N PRO A 54 2.47 12.73 -6.30
CA PRO A 54 1.44 13.64 -6.82
C PRO A 54 1.07 14.69 -5.77
N THR A 55 0.70 15.88 -6.23
CA THR A 55 0.35 17.01 -5.36
C THR A 55 -1.02 16.84 -4.69
N GLU A 56 -1.90 16.01 -5.28
CA GLU A 56 -3.27 15.79 -4.84
C GLU A 56 -3.58 14.32 -4.69
N ARG A 57 -4.55 14.02 -3.80
CA ARG A 57 -5.10 12.67 -3.67
C ARG A 57 -5.82 12.23 -4.93
N ASN A 58 -5.92 10.94 -5.16
CA ASN A 58 -6.62 10.33 -6.29
C ASN A 58 -6.10 10.77 -7.68
N ARG A 59 -4.80 11.13 -7.78
CA ARG A 59 -4.11 11.33 -9.06
C ARG A 59 -3.31 10.13 -9.50
N LEU A 60 -2.74 9.43 -8.53
CA LEU A 60 -1.96 8.24 -8.77
C LEU A 60 -2.23 7.22 -7.67
N TRP A 61 -2.75 6.07 -8.08
CA TRP A 61 -2.81 4.88 -7.23
C TRP A 61 -1.78 3.87 -7.68
N VAL A 62 -1.14 3.21 -6.74
CA VAL A 62 -0.25 2.08 -7.00
C VAL A 62 -0.82 0.83 -6.39
N ALA A 63 -0.65 -0.28 -7.07
CA ALA A 63 -1.09 -1.58 -6.58
C ALA A 63 -0.03 -2.65 -6.75
N ASP A 64 -0.09 -3.63 -5.88
CA ASP A 64 0.76 -4.82 -5.95
C ASP A 64 0.10 -5.95 -5.14
N ILE A 65 0.61 -7.16 -5.31
CA ILE A 65 0.14 -8.35 -4.62
C ILE A 65 1.27 -8.92 -3.74
N THR A 66 0.89 -9.35 -2.55
CA THR A 66 1.79 -10.13 -1.70
C THR A 66 1.12 -11.42 -1.24
N TYR A 67 1.95 -12.38 -0.84
CA TYR A 67 1.49 -13.64 -0.27
C TYR A 67 1.90 -13.74 1.20
N CYS A 68 1.03 -14.31 2.00
CA CYS A 68 1.16 -14.50 3.43
C CYS A 68 0.94 -15.97 3.76
N ARG A 69 1.81 -16.57 4.57
CA ARG A 69 1.75 -17.98 4.91
C ARG A 69 0.98 -18.18 6.22
N THR A 70 0.11 -19.18 6.24
CA THR A 70 -0.53 -19.75 7.44
C THR A 70 -0.26 -21.25 7.50
N TRP A 71 -0.62 -21.91 8.59
CA TRP A 71 -0.53 -23.38 8.66
C TRP A 71 -1.55 -24.05 7.72
N GLU A 72 -2.67 -23.40 7.43
CA GLU A 72 -3.66 -23.87 6.45
C GLU A 72 -3.26 -23.63 4.99
N GLY A 73 -2.13 -22.94 4.73
CA GLY A 73 -1.63 -22.63 3.39
C GLY A 73 -1.51 -21.13 3.13
N TRP A 74 -1.46 -20.75 1.86
CA TRP A 74 -1.23 -19.38 1.44
C TRP A 74 -2.51 -18.54 1.44
N LEU A 75 -2.35 -17.26 1.74
CA LEU A 75 -3.27 -16.18 1.43
C LEU A 75 -2.56 -15.16 0.55
N TYR A 76 -3.29 -14.61 -0.40
CA TYR A 76 -2.84 -13.54 -1.29
C TYR A 76 -3.58 -12.26 -0.95
N LEU A 77 -2.84 -11.19 -0.82
CA LEU A 77 -3.35 -9.86 -0.49
C LEU A 77 -2.98 -8.90 -1.63
N ALA A 78 -3.98 -8.35 -2.31
CA ALA A 78 -3.84 -7.20 -3.18
C ALA A 78 -4.14 -5.93 -2.39
N ALA A 79 -3.38 -4.87 -2.63
CA ALA A 79 -3.61 -3.57 -2.02
C ALA A 79 -3.43 -2.44 -3.05
N VAL A 80 -4.30 -1.45 -2.98
CA VAL A 80 -4.28 -0.21 -3.75
C VAL A 80 -3.98 0.94 -2.81
N LEU A 81 -2.94 1.70 -3.08
CA LEU A 81 -2.49 2.82 -2.27
C LEU A 81 -2.56 4.13 -3.05
N ASP A 82 -3.05 5.17 -2.42
CA ASP A 82 -2.93 6.54 -2.91
C ASP A 82 -1.51 7.05 -2.69
N CYS A 83 -0.83 7.48 -3.76
CA CYS A 83 0.57 7.91 -3.69
C CYS A 83 0.75 9.24 -2.95
N HIS A 84 -0.25 10.12 -2.92
CA HIS A 84 -0.19 11.39 -2.21
C HIS A 84 -0.18 11.18 -0.68
N SER A 85 -1.16 10.42 -0.21
CA SER A 85 -1.39 10.22 1.23
C SER A 85 -0.78 8.94 1.80
N ARG A 86 -0.29 8.03 0.95
CA ARG A 86 0.13 6.67 1.34
C ARG A 86 -1.00 5.82 1.94
N ARG A 87 -2.24 6.28 1.85
CA ARG A 87 -3.41 5.58 2.37
C ARG A 87 -3.70 4.35 1.54
N VAL A 88 -3.98 3.23 2.19
CA VAL A 88 -4.58 2.05 1.54
C VAL A 88 -6.05 2.37 1.29
N VAL A 89 -6.41 2.55 0.02
CA VAL A 89 -7.76 2.94 -0.40
C VAL A 89 -8.64 1.76 -0.75
N GLY A 90 -8.01 0.64 -1.17
CA GLY A 90 -8.70 -0.62 -1.44
C GLY A 90 -7.77 -1.80 -1.22
N TRP A 91 -8.34 -2.95 -0.86
CA TRP A 91 -7.61 -4.19 -0.70
C TRP A 91 -8.53 -5.39 -0.74
N SER A 92 -8.01 -6.54 -1.11
CA SER A 92 -8.69 -7.83 -1.06
C SER A 92 -7.73 -8.91 -0.62
N ILE A 93 -8.25 -9.96 0.05
CA ILE A 93 -7.47 -11.10 0.51
C ILE A 93 -8.17 -12.41 0.17
N ARG A 94 -7.50 -13.28 -0.62
CA ARG A 94 -8.05 -14.53 -1.13
C ARG A 94 -7.08 -15.69 -0.96
N GLN A 95 -7.61 -16.92 -1.17
CA GLN A 95 -6.80 -18.15 -1.12
C GLN A 95 -6.09 -18.43 -2.46
N GLY A 96 -6.57 -17.84 -3.54
CA GLY A 96 -6.03 -17.97 -4.88
C GLY A 96 -5.51 -16.64 -5.43
N LEU A 97 -4.79 -16.73 -6.54
CA LEU A 97 -4.15 -15.61 -7.23
C LEU A 97 -4.87 -15.33 -8.56
N GLU A 98 -6.21 -15.35 -8.54
CA GLU A 98 -7.04 -15.08 -9.68
C GLU A 98 -7.20 -13.56 -9.90
N ALA A 99 -7.76 -13.17 -11.06
CA ALA A 99 -7.99 -11.75 -11.42
C ALA A 99 -8.96 -11.06 -10.45
N GLU A 100 -9.88 -11.80 -9.86
CA GLU A 100 -10.84 -11.32 -8.87
C GLU A 100 -10.16 -10.69 -7.65
N LEU A 101 -8.96 -11.14 -7.28
CA LEU A 101 -8.20 -10.57 -6.17
C LEU A 101 -7.91 -9.08 -6.40
N VAL A 102 -7.46 -8.71 -7.59
CA VAL A 102 -7.15 -7.30 -7.93
C VAL A 102 -8.41 -6.51 -8.28
N THR A 103 -9.40 -7.16 -8.87
CA THR A 103 -10.69 -6.53 -9.22
C THR A 103 -11.45 -6.12 -7.97
N GLU A 104 -11.55 -6.97 -6.94
CA GLU A 104 -12.15 -6.60 -5.66
C GLU A 104 -11.40 -5.46 -4.95
N ALA A 105 -10.07 -5.46 -5.02
CA ALA A 105 -9.28 -4.39 -4.43
C ALA A 105 -9.53 -3.04 -5.09
N ILE A 106 -9.59 -2.99 -6.44
CA ILE A 106 -9.88 -1.75 -7.16
C ILE A 106 -11.35 -1.32 -7.00
N GLU A 107 -12.29 -2.25 -6.94
CA GLU A 107 -13.70 -1.96 -6.67
C GLU A 107 -13.90 -1.32 -5.30
N MET A 108 -13.27 -1.85 -4.27
CA MET A 108 -13.27 -1.22 -2.93
C MET A 108 -12.70 0.19 -2.99
N ALA A 109 -11.58 0.40 -3.70
CA ALA A 109 -10.95 1.70 -3.84
C ALA A 109 -11.88 2.70 -4.54
N VAL A 110 -12.49 2.32 -5.66
CA VAL A 110 -13.42 3.15 -6.43
C VAL A 110 -14.67 3.50 -5.61
N ALA A 111 -15.26 2.52 -4.92
CA ALA A 111 -16.45 2.73 -4.08
C ALA A 111 -16.18 3.71 -2.94
N ARG A 112 -15.01 3.64 -2.31
CA ARG A 112 -14.61 4.51 -1.20
C ARG A 112 -14.21 5.91 -1.62
N ARG A 113 -13.55 6.02 -2.78
CA ARG A 113 -12.88 7.27 -3.18
C ARG A 113 -13.64 8.05 -4.24
N ARG A 114 -14.44 7.38 -5.08
CA ARG A 114 -15.17 7.96 -6.21
C ARG A 114 -14.28 8.93 -6.98
N PRO A 115 -13.16 8.47 -7.53
CA PRO A 115 -12.18 9.34 -8.17
C PRO A 115 -12.80 10.04 -9.37
N ALA A 116 -12.33 11.25 -9.67
CA ALA A 116 -12.60 11.91 -10.93
C ALA A 116 -11.82 11.22 -12.06
N GLU A 117 -12.20 11.48 -13.30
CA GLU A 117 -11.46 11.05 -14.49
C GLU A 117 -9.99 11.51 -14.45
N GLY A 118 -9.10 10.74 -15.07
CA GLY A 118 -7.68 11.03 -15.12
C GLY A 118 -6.88 10.52 -13.91
N LEU A 119 -7.47 9.67 -13.08
CA LEU A 119 -6.72 8.90 -12.10
C LEU A 119 -5.86 7.86 -12.82
N VAL A 120 -4.58 7.82 -12.55
CA VAL A 120 -3.66 6.79 -13.05
C VAL A 120 -3.56 5.65 -12.01
N HIS A 121 -3.79 4.42 -12.45
CA HIS A 121 -3.51 3.21 -11.68
C HIS A 121 -2.24 2.54 -12.20
N HIS A 122 -1.22 2.43 -11.37
CA HIS A 122 0.07 1.84 -11.73
C HIS A 122 0.33 0.52 -11.01
N SER A 123 0.73 -0.48 -11.76
CA SER A 123 1.07 -1.81 -11.25
C SER A 123 2.26 -2.42 -11.99
N ASP A 124 2.71 -3.58 -11.53
CA ASP A 124 3.59 -4.43 -12.32
C ASP A 124 2.82 -5.11 -13.47
N ARG A 125 3.55 -5.88 -14.29
CA ARG A 125 2.97 -6.66 -15.42
C ARG A 125 2.51 -8.05 -14.98
N GLY A 126 1.99 -8.19 -13.77
CA GLY A 126 1.39 -9.44 -13.29
C GLY A 126 0.17 -9.85 -14.13
N SER A 127 -0.03 -11.15 -14.31
CA SER A 127 -1.15 -11.68 -15.12
C SER A 127 -2.52 -11.19 -14.65
N GLN A 128 -2.67 -10.87 -13.38
CA GLN A 128 -3.90 -10.36 -12.79
C GLN A 128 -4.25 -8.96 -13.29
N TYR A 129 -3.25 -8.08 -13.40
CA TYR A 129 -3.42 -6.68 -13.83
C TYR A 129 -3.59 -6.52 -15.35
N VAL A 130 -3.20 -7.53 -16.15
CA VAL A 130 -3.41 -7.57 -17.60
C VAL A 130 -4.66 -8.34 -17.99
N SER A 131 -5.47 -8.82 -17.05
CA SER A 131 -6.72 -9.50 -17.31
C SER A 131 -7.75 -8.55 -17.91
N LEU A 132 -8.61 -9.09 -18.81
CA LEU A 132 -9.69 -8.31 -19.42
C LEU A 132 -10.63 -7.74 -18.36
N ALA A 133 -11.02 -8.54 -17.37
CA ALA A 133 -11.94 -8.14 -16.32
C ALA A 133 -11.40 -6.94 -15.50
N PHE A 134 -10.13 -6.94 -15.17
CA PHE A 134 -9.50 -5.81 -14.48
C PHE A 134 -9.44 -4.56 -15.36
N GLY A 135 -9.06 -4.72 -16.64
CA GLY A 135 -9.01 -3.62 -17.62
C GLY A 135 -10.38 -2.99 -17.88
N GLU A 136 -11.45 -3.80 -17.99
CA GLU A 136 -12.82 -3.33 -18.14
C GLU A 136 -13.27 -2.55 -16.92
N ARG A 137 -13.01 -3.06 -15.72
CA ARG A 137 -13.37 -2.39 -14.48
C ARG A 137 -12.70 -1.04 -14.30
N CYS A 138 -11.42 -0.93 -14.65
CA CYS A 138 -10.71 0.36 -14.61
C CYS A 138 -11.28 1.34 -15.65
N ARG A 139 -11.60 0.88 -16.86
CA ARG A 139 -12.19 1.71 -17.91
C ARG A 139 -13.56 2.25 -17.51
N GLU A 140 -14.43 1.41 -16.94
CA GLU A 140 -15.74 1.83 -16.40
C GLU A 140 -15.63 2.90 -15.31
N ALA A 141 -14.56 2.87 -14.54
CA ALA A 141 -14.28 3.83 -13.46
C ALA A 141 -13.53 5.08 -13.97
N GLY A 142 -13.23 5.22 -15.26
CA GLY A 142 -12.45 6.35 -15.81
C GLY A 142 -11.00 6.37 -15.35
N ILE A 143 -10.40 5.20 -15.10
CA ILE A 143 -9.04 5.04 -14.59
C ILE A 143 -8.07 4.68 -15.73
N ASP A 144 -7.03 5.46 -15.88
CA ASP A 144 -5.94 5.20 -16.83
C ASP A 144 -4.97 4.15 -16.29
N LEU A 145 -4.73 3.10 -17.06
CA LEU A 145 -3.80 2.05 -16.69
C LEU A 145 -2.37 2.41 -17.05
N SER A 146 -1.47 2.21 -16.11
CA SER A 146 -0.03 2.35 -16.26
C SER A 146 0.69 1.11 -15.74
N MET A 147 1.72 0.66 -16.44
CA MET A 147 2.48 -0.53 -16.06
C MET A 147 3.98 -0.28 -16.15
N THR A 148 4.72 -0.89 -15.23
CA THR A 148 6.19 -0.79 -15.23
C THR A 148 6.80 -1.26 -16.54
N GLU A 149 7.74 -0.51 -17.12
CA GLU A 149 8.47 -0.95 -18.33
C GLU A 149 9.64 -1.87 -18.00
N GLY A 150 10.21 -1.72 -16.82
CA GLY A 150 11.55 -2.28 -16.49
C GLY A 150 11.50 -3.40 -15.50
N GLY A 151 11.45 -3.90 -14.68
CA GLY A 151 11.69 -4.93 -13.64
C GLY A 151 12.66 -4.44 -12.58
N SER A 152 12.80 -3.13 -12.40
CA SER A 152 13.54 -2.53 -11.29
C SER A 152 12.67 -2.50 -10.04
N PRO A 153 13.22 -2.78 -8.84
CA PRO A 153 12.51 -2.58 -7.59
C PRO A 153 12.01 -1.16 -7.36
N LEU A 154 12.56 -0.18 -8.08
CA LEU A 154 12.14 1.22 -8.00
C LEU A 154 10.86 1.51 -8.80
N ASP A 155 10.45 0.59 -9.64
CA ASP A 155 9.31 0.79 -10.55
C ASP A 155 7.94 0.68 -9.84
N ASN A 156 7.89 0.23 -8.56
CA ASN A 156 6.70 0.26 -7.71
C ASN A 156 7.09 0.45 -6.22
N ALA A 157 7.99 1.39 -5.96
CA ALA A 157 8.62 1.57 -4.64
C ALA A 157 7.61 1.85 -3.50
N VAL A 158 6.48 2.49 -3.79
CA VAL A 158 5.46 2.81 -2.79
C VAL A 158 4.75 1.54 -2.30
N ALA A 159 4.27 0.71 -3.22
CA ALA A 159 3.61 -0.55 -2.87
C ALA A 159 4.60 -1.55 -2.22
N GLU A 160 5.83 -1.64 -2.75
CA GLU A 160 6.87 -2.46 -2.14
C GLU A 160 7.19 -2.04 -0.69
N SER A 161 7.28 -0.73 -0.43
CA SER A 161 7.51 -0.20 0.91
C SER A 161 6.36 -0.53 1.87
N PHE A 162 5.12 -0.45 1.39
CA PHE A 162 3.94 -0.84 2.15
C PHE A 162 3.99 -2.31 2.53
N PHE A 163 4.16 -3.21 1.57
CA PHE A 163 4.20 -4.65 1.85
C PHE A 163 5.40 -5.07 2.71
N ALA A 164 6.55 -4.44 2.52
CA ALA A 164 7.69 -4.66 3.41
C ALA A 164 7.37 -4.25 4.85
N THR A 165 6.58 -3.20 5.05
CA THR A 165 6.14 -2.72 6.36
C THR A 165 5.10 -3.68 6.96
N LEU A 166 4.07 -4.06 6.21
CA LEU A 166 3.07 -5.04 6.63
C LEU A 166 3.72 -6.36 7.07
N LYS A 167 4.63 -6.90 6.25
CA LYS A 167 5.34 -8.14 6.59
C LYS A 167 6.19 -8.00 7.85
N ARG A 168 6.87 -6.88 8.01
CA ARG A 168 7.73 -6.65 9.17
C ARG A 168 6.95 -6.39 10.45
N GLU A 169 5.86 -5.62 10.37
CA GLU A 169 5.12 -5.17 11.54
C GLU A 169 4.00 -6.11 11.96
N LEU A 170 3.48 -6.93 11.04
CA LEU A 170 2.40 -7.89 11.30
C LEU A 170 2.78 -9.33 10.91
N VAL A 171 2.87 -9.62 9.61
CA VAL A 171 2.82 -11.00 9.09
C VAL A 171 3.94 -11.87 9.60
N ASN A 172 5.16 -11.35 9.69
CA ASN A 172 6.35 -12.10 10.11
C ASN A 172 6.62 -12.03 11.63
N ARG A 173 5.70 -11.45 12.41
CA ARG A 173 5.88 -11.32 13.87
C ARG A 173 5.40 -12.53 14.64
N CYS A 174 4.46 -13.26 14.10
CA CYS A 174 3.92 -14.47 14.70
C CYS A 174 3.63 -15.53 13.64
N SER A 175 3.37 -16.75 14.10
CA SER A 175 2.85 -17.82 13.27
C SER A 175 1.32 -17.75 13.25
N TRP A 176 0.74 -17.91 12.08
CA TRP A 176 -0.70 -17.82 11.88
C TRP A 176 -1.27 -19.24 11.74
N ALA A 177 -2.09 -19.64 12.71
CA ALA A 177 -2.71 -20.97 12.70
C ALA A 177 -3.70 -21.10 11.56
N THR A 178 -4.60 -20.11 11.42
CA THR A 178 -5.65 -20.16 10.42
C THR A 178 -5.58 -18.98 9.45
N ARG A 179 -6.20 -19.16 8.29
CA ARG A 179 -6.41 -18.08 7.31
C ARG A 179 -7.34 -17.00 7.85
N ALA A 180 -8.30 -17.39 8.69
CA ALA A 180 -9.25 -16.47 9.31
C ALA A 180 -8.55 -15.51 10.27
N ASP A 181 -7.67 -16.00 11.13
CA ASP A 181 -6.92 -15.16 12.08
C ASP A 181 -6.06 -14.13 11.36
N LEU A 182 -5.34 -14.57 10.31
CA LEU A 182 -4.52 -13.65 9.53
C LEU A 182 -5.37 -12.61 8.79
N ARG A 183 -6.54 -12.99 8.27
CA ARG A 183 -7.45 -12.06 7.58
C ARG A 183 -7.96 -10.95 8.51
N VAL A 184 -8.38 -11.31 9.72
CA VAL A 184 -8.81 -10.36 10.75
C VAL A 184 -7.66 -9.43 11.12
N ALA A 185 -6.48 -9.97 11.38
CA ALA A 185 -5.31 -9.18 11.75
C ALA A 185 -4.86 -8.21 10.63
N VAL A 186 -4.93 -8.62 9.35
CA VAL A 186 -4.65 -7.75 8.20
C VAL A 186 -5.69 -6.63 8.11
N PHE A 187 -6.98 -6.94 8.30
CA PHE A 187 -8.04 -5.93 8.35
C PHE A 187 -7.77 -4.87 9.42
N GLU A 188 -7.54 -5.29 10.66
CA GLU A 188 -7.27 -4.39 11.78
C GLU A 188 -6.00 -3.57 11.53
N TRP A 189 -4.95 -4.21 11.02
CA TRP A 189 -3.70 -3.53 10.75
C TRP A 189 -3.84 -2.47 9.65
N ILE A 190 -4.57 -2.73 8.56
CA ILE A 190 -4.79 -1.76 7.47
C ILE A 190 -5.74 -0.64 7.91
N GLU A 191 -6.94 -1.01 8.40
CA GLU A 191 -8.03 -0.04 8.58
C GLU A 191 -7.89 0.77 9.87
N VAL A 192 -7.42 0.13 10.95
CA VAL A 192 -7.33 0.80 12.25
C VAL A 192 -5.95 1.37 12.48
N PHE A 193 -4.90 0.59 12.26
CA PHE A 193 -3.54 1.03 12.60
C PHE A 193 -2.87 1.78 11.45
N TYR A 194 -2.68 1.17 10.27
CA TYR A 194 -1.90 1.76 9.19
C TYR A 194 -2.50 3.08 8.69
N ASN A 195 -3.78 3.07 8.34
CA ASN A 195 -4.44 4.24 7.78
C ASN A 195 -4.65 5.36 8.80
N ARG A 196 -4.92 5.04 10.08
CA ARG A 196 -5.36 6.02 11.08
C ARG A 196 -4.33 6.39 12.13
N GLN A 197 -3.38 5.51 12.43
CA GLN A 197 -2.48 5.69 13.57
C GLN A 197 -1.00 5.65 13.20
N ARG A 198 -0.66 4.87 12.15
CA ARG A 198 0.73 4.69 11.77
C ARG A 198 1.33 5.96 11.20
N ILE A 199 2.34 6.49 11.87
CA ILE A 199 3.04 7.71 11.49
C ILE A 199 4.00 7.44 10.33
N HIS A 200 3.96 8.32 9.32
CA HIS A 200 4.85 8.31 8.18
C HIS A 200 5.77 9.53 8.17
N THR A 201 7.07 9.31 8.09
CA THR A 201 8.05 10.41 8.02
C THR A 201 7.91 11.23 6.75
N THR A 202 7.56 10.59 5.63
CA THR A 202 7.31 11.24 4.33
C THR A 202 6.06 12.13 4.33
N LEU A 203 5.16 11.93 5.30
CA LEU A 203 3.95 12.73 5.50
C LEU A 203 4.11 13.74 6.66
N GLY A 204 5.34 14.19 6.94
CA GLY A 204 5.58 15.13 8.05
C GLY A 204 5.26 14.55 9.44
N GLY A 205 5.25 13.21 9.58
CA GLY A 205 4.92 12.55 10.83
C GLY A 205 3.40 12.43 11.08
N TYR A 206 2.57 12.47 10.06
CA TYR A 206 1.13 12.23 10.14
C TYR A 206 0.78 10.79 9.73
N ALA A 207 -0.36 10.29 10.21
CA ALA A 207 -0.96 9.09 9.66
C ALA A 207 -1.64 9.42 8.31
N PRO A 208 -1.82 8.45 7.39
CA PRO A 208 -2.40 8.68 6.07
C PRO A 208 -3.74 9.44 6.10
N GLU A 209 -4.67 9.04 6.94
CA GLU A 209 -5.98 9.68 7.06
C GLU A 209 -5.90 11.09 7.69
N GLU A 210 -5.05 11.26 8.67
CA GLU A 210 -4.77 12.56 9.30
C GLU A 210 -4.18 13.55 8.29
N PHE A 211 -3.23 13.10 7.46
CA PHE A 211 -2.62 13.89 6.41
C PHE A 211 -3.65 14.35 5.35
N GLU A 212 -4.54 13.45 4.90
CA GLU A 212 -5.61 13.80 3.97
C GLU A 212 -6.57 14.86 4.54
N ASN A 213 -6.94 14.70 5.81
CA ASN A 213 -7.86 15.67 6.47
C ASN A 213 -7.22 17.05 6.60
N LEU A 214 -5.93 17.14 6.90
CA LEU A 214 -5.21 18.41 6.94
C LEU A 214 -5.15 19.08 5.56
N SER A 215 -4.82 18.33 4.52
CA SER A 215 -4.77 18.84 3.14
C SER A 215 -6.13 19.35 2.67
N LEU A 216 -7.23 18.68 3.03
CA LEU A 216 -8.58 19.12 2.70
C LEU A 216 -8.99 20.42 3.42
N ASN A 217 -8.62 20.57 4.68
CA ASN A 217 -8.93 21.79 5.43
C ASN A 217 -8.15 22.99 4.88
N GLN A 218 -6.86 22.82 4.57
CA GLN A 218 -6.06 23.87 3.92
C GLN A 218 -6.64 24.30 2.56
N ALA A 219 -7.09 23.34 1.74
CA ALA A 219 -7.71 23.63 0.45
C ALA A 219 -9.06 24.41 0.61
N ARG A 220 -9.82 24.12 1.68
CA ARG A 220 -11.07 24.84 1.98
C ARG A 220 -10.85 26.26 2.52
N GLU A 221 -9.76 26.48 3.26
CA GLU A 221 -9.38 27.79 3.78
C GLU A 221 -8.80 28.71 2.70
N ALA A 222 -8.27 28.12 1.60
CA ALA A 222 -7.69 28.85 0.48
C ALA A 222 -8.69 29.19 -0.65
N ALA A 223 -9.91 28.65 -0.61
CA ALA A 223 -10.97 28.82 -1.62
C ALA A 223 -12.04 29.83 -1.17
#